data_a3b5122d6737d8817b130e26d41cb34c
#
_entry.id   a3b5122d6737d8817b130e26d41cb34c
#
_cell.length_a   1.000
_cell.length_b   1.000
_cell.length_c   1.000
_cell.angle_alpha   90.00
_cell.angle_beta   90.00
_cell.angle_gamma   90.00
#
_symmetry.space_group_name_H-M   'P 1'
#
loop_
_entity.id
_entity.type
_entity.pdbx_description
1 polymer ?
#
loop_
_entity_poly.entity_id
_entity_poly.type
_entity_poly.pdbx_seq_one_letter_code
_entity_poly.pdbx_strand_id
1 'polypeptide(L)'
;MKRIIGDGEFSGTGEISRPSMSKFEKYFEIKKITDEHSLKKSFSLRHKVYCEELGYEPIRESGLEYDEYDTRAVHLCVIHKKSGIFAGTVRLVFDSDQQELPFRRLLKNFKENVEDINVARLKKNRMCEVSRLAVPTEFRKRKLDDKLKLNFSSEEIKCFPMISMALFYGCLTYCKHYEIGAYSMMEERLARALKISGIESFRVADFHEFNGLRAPFLFSSSFNTEKIRPEQLRILNYVYNSVIEKEKTITAA
;
A
#
# COMPACT_ATOMS: atom_id res chain seq x y z
N MET A 1 28.37 -10.25 -6.61
CA MET A 1 28.72 -8.97 -5.97
C MET A 1 29.00 -7.95 -7.07
N LYS A 2 28.01 -7.19 -7.51
CA LYS A 2 28.20 -6.07 -8.46
C LYS A 2 27.45 -4.86 -7.89
N ARG A 3 28.23 -3.85 -7.49
CA ARG A 3 27.76 -2.51 -7.11
C ARG A 3 27.07 -1.88 -8.32
N ILE A 4 25.86 -1.42 -8.15
CA ILE A 4 25.22 -0.48 -9.07
C ILE A 4 24.97 0.81 -8.29
N ILE A 5 26.05 1.56 -8.12
CA ILE A 5 26.00 3.00 -7.86
C ILE A 5 26.90 3.59 -8.94
N GLY A 6 26.30 4.15 -9.98
CA GLY A 6 26.99 4.93 -10.97
C GLY A 6 27.13 6.35 -10.42
N ASP A 7 28.35 6.76 -10.13
CA ASP A 7 28.75 8.16 -9.91
C ASP A 7 28.56 8.90 -11.23
N GLY A 8 27.45 9.63 -11.36
CA GLY A 8 27.20 10.56 -12.43
C GLY A 8 27.21 11.97 -11.86
N GLU A 9 28.25 12.72 -12.13
CA GLU A 9 28.34 14.16 -11.88
C GLU A 9 27.16 14.87 -12.53
N PHE A 10 26.30 15.47 -11.71
CA PHE A 10 25.21 16.32 -12.15
C PHE A 10 25.70 17.77 -12.25
N SER A 11 26.25 18.15 -13.40
CA SER A 11 26.34 19.55 -13.82
C SER A 11 25.11 19.86 -14.69
N GLY A 12 24.08 20.41 -14.10
CA GLY A 12 22.89 20.84 -14.79
C GLY A 12 21.92 21.46 -13.81
N THR A 13 21.84 22.78 -13.79
CA THR A 13 20.84 23.58 -13.07
C THR A 13 19.46 23.43 -13.70
N GLY A 14 18.96 22.21 -13.79
CA GLY A 14 17.57 21.90 -14.08
C GLY A 14 16.85 21.73 -12.75
N GLU A 15 15.94 22.63 -12.40
CA GLU A 15 14.98 22.41 -11.33
C GLU A 15 14.31 21.06 -11.59
N ILE A 16 14.70 20.04 -10.79
CA ILE A 16 13.94 18.80 -10.71
C ILE A 16 12.61 19.20 -10.09
N SER A 17 11.63 19.48 -10.92
CA SER A 17 10.27 19.80 -10.48
C SER A 17 9.78 18.62 -9.65
N ARG A 18 9.70 18.83 -8.32
CA ARG A 18 9.17 17.85 -7.38
C ARG A 18 7.81 17.37 -7.88
N PRO A 19 7.46 16.08 -7.74
CA PRO A 19 6.16 15.58 -8.15
C PRO A 19 5.07 16.48 -7.56
N SER A 20 4.27 17.10 -8.40
CA SER A 20 3.19 17.96 -7.92
C SER A 20 2.08 17.09 -7.36
N MET A 21 2.10 16.87 -6.05
CA MET A 21 1.07 16.11 -5.33
C MET A 21 -0.33 16.75 -5.49
N SER A 22 -0.39 18.04 -5.80
CA SER A 22 -1.64 18.75 -6.09
C SER A 22 -2.39 18.28 -7.33
N LYS A 23 -1.74 17.44 -8.17
CA LYS A 23 -2.34 16.92 -9.40
C LYS A 23 -2.79 15.46 -9.29
N PHE A 24 -2.45 14.74 -8.19
CA PHE A 24 -2.82 13.34 -8.03
C PHE A 24 -4.33 13.14 -8.16
N GLU A 25 -5.12 13.91 -7.42
CA GLU A 25 -6.59 13.86 -7.43
C GLU A 25 -7.21 14.18 -8.80
N LYS A 26 -6.49 14.88 -9.68
CA LYS A 26 -6.94 15.15 -11.05
C LYS A 26 -6.93 13.88 -11.90
N TYR A 27 -5.92 13.03 -11.73
CA TYR A 27 -5.67 11.87 -12.60
C TYR A 27 -6.05 10.54 -11.95
N PHE A 28 -6.04 10.47 -10.62
CA PHE A 28 -6.27 9.24 -9.88
C PHE A 28 -7.41 9.39 -8.87
N GLU A 29 -8.12 8.30 -8.67
CA GLU A 29 -9.12 8.15 -7.62
C GLU A 29 -8.72 7.00 -6.71
N ILE A 30 -8.80 7.20 -5.39
CA ILE A 30 -8.71 6.13 -4.40
C ILE A 30 -10.09 5.84 -3.85
N LYS A 31 -10.41 4.54 -3.69
CA LYS A 31 -11.67 4.13 -3.07
C LYS A 31 -11.60 2.75 -2.43
N LYS A 32 -12.54 2.49 -1.54
CA LYS A 32 -12.83 1.16 -1.02
C LYS A 32 -13.58 0.36 -2.08
N ILE A 33 -13.20 -0.91 -2.23
CA ILE A 33 -13.87 -1.86 -3.12
C ILE A 33 -15.06 -2.43 -2.36
N THR A 34 -16.25 -2.31 -2.93
CA THR A 34 -17.51 -2.75 -2.33
C THR A 34 -18.30 -3.72 -3.21
N ASP A 35 -17.88 -3.92 -4.47
CA ASP A 35 -18.54 -4.77 -5.43
C ASP A 35 -17.62 -5.90 -5.92
N GLU A 36 -18.24 -7.02 -6.30
CA GLU A 36 -17.54 -8.24 -6.73
C GLU A 36 -16.71 -8.02 -8.00
N HIS A 37 -17.20 -7.21 -8.94
CA HIS A 37 -16.48 -6.94 -10.19
C HIS A 37 -15.16 -6.19 -9.93
N SER A 38 -15.20 -5.16 -9.10
CA SER A 38 -14.00 -4.43 -8.66
C SER A 38 -13.06 -5.30 -7.83
N LEU A 39 -13.62 -6.21 -7.02
CA LEU A 39 -12.82 -7.17 -6.25
C LEU A 39 -12.07 -8.13 -7.17
N LYS A 40 -12.72 -8.67 -8.19
CA LYS A 40 -12.07 -9.51 -9.23
C LYS A 40 -10.96 -8.75 -9.97
N LYS A 41 -11.18 -7.47 -10.30
CA LYS A 41 -10.12 -6.61 -10.89
C LYS A 41 -8.92 -6.46 -9.95
N SER A 42 -9.15 -6.30 -8.65
CA SER A 42 -8.09 -6.26 -7.65
C SER A 42 -7.30 -7.56 -7.60
N PHE A 43 -7.98 -8.71 -7.61
CA PHE A 43 -7.33 -10.03 -7.62
C PHE A 43 -6.55 -10.30 -8.92
N SER A 44 -7.06 -9.86 -10.06
CA SER A 44 -6.34 -9.93 -11.34
C SER A 44 -5.08 -9.05 -11.34
N LEU A 45 -5.17 -7.83 -10.80
CA LEU A 45 -4.00 -6.97 -10.65
C LEU A 45 -2.96 -7.59 -9.70
N ARG A 46 -3.41 -8.20 -8.61
CA ARG A 46 -2.53 -8.92 -7.68
C ARG A 46 -1.85 -10.11 -8.36
N HIS A 47 -2.58 -10.90 -9.16
CA HIS A 47 -2.02 -11.98 -9.95
C HIS A 47 -0.92 -11.48 -10.89
N LYS A 48 -1.22 -10.42 -11.67
CA LYS A 48 -0.23 -9.79 -12.54
C LYS A 48 1.04 -9.42 -11.78
N VAL A 49 0.92 -8.77 -10.61
CA VAL A 49 2.07 -8.28 -9.85
C VAL A 49 2.79 -9.40 -9.12
N TYR A 50 2.09 -10.24 -8.37
CA TYR A 50 2.71 -11.24 -7.48
C TYR A 50 3.09 -12.53 -8.21
N CYS A 51 2.30 -12.96 -9.19
CA CYS A 51 2.55 -14.22 -9.90
C CYS A 51 3.42 -13.98 -11.16
N GLU A 52 3.06 -12.99 -12.00
CA GLU A 52 3.70 -12.82 -13.31
C GLU A 52 4.94 -11.90 -13.26
N GLU A 53 4.88 -10.77 -12.55
CA GLU A 53 5.97 -9.80 -12.53
C GLU A 53 7.05 -10.10 -11.50
N LEU A 54 6.67 -10.58 -10.31
CA LEU A 54 7.57 -10.78 -9.18
C LEU A 54 7.89 -12.25 -8.90
N GLY A 55 7.03 -13.19 -9.33
CA GLY A 55 7.19 -14.61 -9.06
C GLY A 55 7.12 -15.00 -7.58
N TYR A 56 6.43 -14.21 -6.77
CA TYR A 56 6.27 -14.43 -5.33
C TYR A 56 5.17 -15.44 -5.01
N GLU A 57 4.20 -15.57 -5.89
CA GLU A 57 3.09 -16.51 -5.79
C GLU A 57 3.01 -17.34 -7.09
N PRO A 58 2.51 -18.57 -7.05
CA PRO A 58 2.38 -19.38 -8.23
C PRO A 58 1.39 -18.78 -9.24
N ILE A 59 1.69 -18.95 -10.52
CA ILE A 59 0.73 -18.59 -11.59
C ILE A 59 -0.51 -19.46 -11.44
N ARG A 60 -1.69 -18.85 -11.53
CA ARG A 60 -3.00 -19.51 -11.43
C ARG A 60 -3.73 -19.43 -12.77
N GLU A 61 -4.31 -20.53 -13.20
CA GLU A 61 -5.10 -20.59 -14.44
C GLU A 61 -6.27 -19.60 -14.44
N SER A 62 -6.85 -19.32 -13.25
CA SER A 62 -7.91 -18.32 -13.09
C SER A 62 -7.48 -16.89 -13.39
N GLY A 63 -6.16 -16.61 -13.41
CA GLY A 63 -5.63 -15.25 -13.49
C GLY A 63 -5.95 -14.38 -12.27
N LEU A 64 -6.35 -14.99 -11.14
CA LEU A 64 -6.75 -14.29 -9.92
C LEU A 64 -5.88 -14.74 -8.73
N GLU A 65 -5.22 -13.80 -8.05
CA GLU A 65 -4.52 -14.07 -6.80
C GLU A 65 -5.40 -13.64 -5.62
N TYR A 66 -5.82 -14.61 -4.82
CA TYR A 66 -6.58 -14.44 -3.58
C TYR A 66 -6.28 -15.58 -2.60
N ASP A 67 -6.59 -15.38 -1.33
CA ASP A 67 -6.43 -16.38 -0.27
C ASP A 67 -7.60 -16.32 0.73
N GLU A 68 -7.56 -17.18 1.75
CA GLU A 68 -8.59 -17.29 2.80
C GLU A 68 -8.78 -15.98 3.59
N TYR A 69 -7.78 -15.12 3.64
CA TYR A 69 -7.84 -13.85 4.36
C TYR A 69 -8.67 -12.78 3.64
N ASP A 70 -8.88 -12.93 2.34
CA ASP A 70 -9.64 -11.96 1.55
C ASP A 70 -11.12 -11.90 1.94
N THR A 71 -11.66 -12.97 2.53
CA THR A 71 -13.06 -13.04 3.00
C THR A 71 -13.36 -12.09 4.17
N ARG A 72 -12.33 -11.69 4.92
CA ARG A 72 -12.43 -10.77 6.06
C ARG A 72 -11.55 -9.54 5.91
N ALA A 73 -11.30 -9.14 4.69
CA ALA A 73 -10.46 -8.00 4.37
C ALA A 73 -11.27 -6.83 3.80
N VAL A 74 -10.80 -5.63 4.09
CA VAL A 74 -11.18 -4.44 3.35
C VAL A 74 -10.14 -4.21 2.26
N HIS A 75 -10.61 -3.98 1.04
CA HIS A 75 -9.77 -3.74 -0.12
C HIS A 75 -9.87 -2.28 -0.55
N LEU A 76 -8.72 -1.66 -0.80
CA LEU A 76 -8.63 -0.33 -1.39
C LEU A 76 -7.96 -0.42 -2.76
N CYS A 77 -8.37 0.44 -3.68
CA CYS A 77 -7.74 0.57 -4.99
C CYS A 77 -7.51 2.03 -5.36
N VAL A 78 -6.48 2.24 -6.17
CA VAL A 78 -6.27 3.49 -6.91
C VAL A 78 -6.60 3.22 -8.36
N ILE A 79 -7.44 4.07 -8.95
CA ILE A 79 -7.90 3.97 -10.33
C ILE A 79 -7.38 5.18 -11.10
N HIS A 80 -6.83 4.94 -12.29
CA HIS A 80 -6.52 6.00 -13.24
C HIS A 80 -7.83 6.47 -13.90
N LYS A 81 -8.25 7.71 -13.64
CA LYS A 81 -9.59 8.21 -14.00
C LYS A 81 -9.89 8.16 -15.49
N LYS A 82 -8.90 8.51 -16.33
CA LYS A 82 -9.08 8.58 -17.79
C LYS A 82 -9.32 7.20 -18.42
N SER A 83 -8.62 6.18 -17.97
CA SER A 83 -8.69 4.83 -18.56
C SER A 83 -9.53 3.84 -17.76
N GLY A 84 -9.89 4.14 -16.50
CA GLY A 84 -10.56 3.21 -15.61
C GLY A 84 -9.69 2.04 -15.13
N ILE A 85 -8.38 2.06 -15.46
CA ILE A 85 -7.44 0.98 -15.09
C ILE A 85 -7.10 1.08 -13.61
N PHE A 86 -7.04 -0.05 -12.93
CA PHE A 86 -6.53 -0.13 -11.56
C PHE A 86 -5.01 0.09 -11.58
N ALA A 87 -4.58 1.21 -10.99
CA ALA A 87 -3.18 1.60 -10.90
C ALA A 87 -2.49 1.00 -9.65
N GLY A 88 -3.27 0.49 -8.71
CA GLY A 88 -2.76 -0.20 -7.53
C GLY A 88 -3.88 -0.67 -6.63
N THR A 89 -3.56 -1.63 -5.77
CA THR A 89 -4.47 -2.17 -4.75
C THR A 89 -3.71 -2.52 -3.48
N VAL A 90 -4.44 -2.60 -2.37
CA VAL A 90 -3.96 -3.03 -1.06
C VAL A 90 -5.13 -3.61 -0.28
N ARG A 91 -4.85 -4.50 0.68
CA ARG A 91 -5.89 -5.00 1.59
C ARG A 91 -5.52 -4.77 3.06
N LEU A 92 -6.56 -4.66 3.89
CA LEU A 92 -6.50 -4.70 5.34
C LEU A 92 -7.18 -5.99 5.80
N VAL A 93 -6.42 -6.92 6.34
CA VAL A 93 -6.94 -8.16 6.94
C VAL A 93 -7.15 -7.92 8.42
N PHE A 94 -8.38 -8.12 8.90
CA PHE A 94 -8.69 -7.92 10.32
C PHE A 94 -8.41 -9.16 11.16
N ASP A 95 -8.00 -8.94 12.40
CA ASP A 95 -7.87 -10.01 13.39
C ASP A 95 -9.24 -10.58 13.72
N SER A 96 -9.30 -11.86 14.07
CA SER A 96 -10.52 -12.53 14.50
C SER A 96 -10.18 -13.62 15.52
N ASP A 97 -11.17 -14.00 16.33
CA ASP A 97 -10.98 -15.10 17.30
C ASP A 97 -10.74 -16.46 16.63
N GLN A 98 -11.17 -16.61 15.38
CA GLN A 98 -11.10 -17.87 14.64
C GLN A 98 -9.83 -18.03 13.80
N GLN A 99 -9.20 -16.92 13.40
CA GLN A 99 -8.08 -16.95 12.47
C GLN A 99 -7.11 -15.80 12.73
N GLU A 100 -5.85 -16.13 12.98
CA GLU A 100 -4.77 -15.17 13.20
C GLU A 100 -4.48 -14.31 11.96
N LEU A 101 -3.83 -13.16 12.19
CA LEU A 101 -3.30 -12.32 11.10
C LEU A 101 -2.19 -13.07 10.33
N PRO A 102 -2.07 -12.85 9.01
CA PRO A 102 -1.06 -13.52 8.18
C PRO A 102 0.35 -13.43 8.75
N PHE A 103 0.78 -12.25 9.21
CA PHE A 103 2.13 -12.07 9.75
C PHE A 103 2.40 -12.87 11.01
N ARG A 104 1.41 -13.08 11.88
CA ARG A 104 1.56 -13.90 13.11
C ARG A 104 1.82 -15.35 12.76
N ARG A 105 1.06 -15.91 11.81
CA ARG A 105 1.28 -17.24 11.29
C ARG A 105 2.68 -17.40 10.69
N LEU A 106 3.13 -16.38 9.94
CA LEU A 106 4.47 -16.35 9.37
C LEU A 106 5.56 -16.34 10.44
N LEU A 107 5.46 -15.48 11.46
CA LEU A 107 6.43 -15.39 12.55
C LEU A 107 6.53 -16.69 13.36
N LYS A 108 5.42 -17.39 13.59
CA LYS A 108 5.44 -18.72 14.23
C LYS A 108 6.27 -19.71 13.42
N ASN A 109 6.23 -19.66 12.10
CA ASN A 109 7.08 -20.51 11.25
C ASN A 109 8.57 -20.22 11.44
N PHE A 110 8.95 -19.01 11.81
CA PHE A 110 10.32 -18.62 12.14
C PHE A 110 10.67 -18.82 13.62
N LYS A 111 9.79 -19.46 14.42
CA LYS A 111 9.95 -19.69 15.85
C LYS A 111 10.09 -18.40 16.69
N GLU A 112 9.60 -17.30 16.18
CA GLU A 112 9.49 -16.06 16.95
C GLU A 112 8.42 -16.18 18.03
N ASN A 113 8.73 -15.65 19.23
CA ASN A 113 7.73 -15.55 20.29
C ASN A 113 6.79 -14.37 20.02
N VAL A 114 5.69 -14.66 19.35
CA VAL A 114 4.70 -13.64 18.93
C VAL A 114 3.98 -13.01 20.14
N GLU A 115 3.99 -13.67 21.30
CA GLU A 115 3.36 -13.17 22.52
C GLU A 115 4.15 -12.01 23.15
N ASP A 116 5.48 -11.99 22.98
CA ASP A 116 6.35 -10.91 23.43
C ASP A 116 6.31 -9.65 22.54
N ILE A 117 5.75 -9.77 21.35
CA ILE A 117 5.45 -8.59 20.53
C ILE A 117 4.41 -7.80 21.31
N ASN A 118 4.84 -6.72 21.95
CA ASN A 118 4.14 -5.94 22.98
C ASN A 118 2.79 -5.37 22.47
N VAL A 119 1.87 -6.28 22.14
CA VAL A 119 0.50 -6.06 21.68
C VAL A 119 -0.43 -5.76 22.87
N ALA A 120 0.08 -5.91 24.10
CA ALA A 120 -0.67 -5.77 25.35
C ALA A 120 -1.35 -4.41 25.54
N ARG A 121 -1.01 -3.39 24.76
CA ARG A 121 -1.64 -2.06 24.80
C ARG A 121 -2.78 -1.89 23.80
N LEU A 122 -2.95 -2.79 22.84
CA LEU A 122 -4.00 -2.71 21.84
C LEU A 122 -5.06 -3.76 22.17
N LYS A 123 -6.31 -3.35 22.29
CA LYS A 123 -7.43 -4.25 22.59
C LYS A 123 -7.41 -5.41 21.60
N LYS A 124 -7.41 -6.65 22.11
CA LYS A 124 -7.61 -7.89 21.34
C LYS A 124 -8.81 -7.65 20.41
N ASN A 125 -8.70 -8.06 19.15
CA ASN A 125 -9.73 -7.89 18.09
C ASN A 125 -9.86 -6.49 17.46
N ARG A 126 -8.92 -5.56 17.74
CA ARG A 126 -8.84 -4.28 17.02
C ARG A 126 -7.52 -4.10 16.29
N MET A 127 -7.08 -5.17 15.63
CA MET A 127 -5.84 -5.17 14.86
C MET A 127 -6.11 -5.57 13.42
N CYS A 128 -5.32 -5.04 12.50
CA CYS A 128 -5.30 -5.50 11.13
C CYS A 128 -3.88 -5.58 10.58
N GLU A 129 -3.74 -6.32 9.50
CA GLU A 129 -2.53 -6.35 8.69
C GLU A 129 -2.76 -5.66 7.36
N VAL A 130 -1.95 -4.65 7.05
CA VAL A 130 -1.85 -4.06 5.73
C VAL A 130 -0.96 -4.95 4.87
N SER A 131 -1.54 -5.60 3.88
CA SER A 131 -0.86 -6.57 3.03
C SER A 131 -1.30 -6.49 1.57
N ARG A 132 -0.65 -7.27 0.71
CA ARG A 132 -0.96 -7.34 -0.73
C ARG A 132 -0.97 -5.97 -1.42
N LEU A 133 -0.04 -5.08 -1.04
CA LEU A 133 0.18 -3.84 -1.80
C LEU A 133 0.73 -4.20 -3.18
N ALA A 134 -0.06 -4.00 -4.20
CA ALA A 134 0.30 -4.29 -5.59
C ALA A 134 0.14 -3.03 -6.45
N VAL A 135 1.24 -2.63 -7.10
CA VAL A 135 1.28 -1.57 -8.12
C VAL A 135 1.97 -2.19 -9.33
N PRO A 136 1.32 -2.31 -10.49
CA PRO A 136 1.91 -2.98 -11.65
C PRO A 136 3.04 -2.17 -12.28
N THR A 137 3.89 -2.84 -13.05
CA THR A 137 5.14 -2.27 -13.59
C THR A 137 4.92 -0.98 -14.37
N GLU A 138 3.83 -0.86 -15.11
CA GLU A 138 3.49 0.34 -15.88
C GLU A 138 3.31 1.60 -15.02
N PHE A 139 2.95 1.45 -13.73
CA PHE A 139 2.83 2.54 -12.77
C PHE A 139 4.01 2.63 -11.78
N ARG A 140 4.98 1.70 -11.84
CA ARG A 140 6.18 1.73 -10.98
C ARG A 140 7.38 2.36 -11.66
N LYS A 141 7.53 2.18 -12.98
CA LYS A 141 8.68 2.66 -13.74
C LYS A 141 8.51 4.12 -14.15
N ARG A 142 9.53 4.95 -13.85
CA ARG A 142 9.58 6.36 -14.29
C ARG A 142 9.96 6.51 -15.76
N LYS A 143 10.68 5.55 -16.33
CA LYS A 143 10.97 5.46 -17.76
C LYS A 143 10.10 4.33 -18.30
N LEU A 144 9.05 4.69 -18.99
CA LEU A 144 8.27 3.78 -19.81
C LEU A 144 9.11 3.39 -21.01
N ASP A 145 9.40 2.11 -21.20
CA ASP A 145 9.78 1.59 -22.48
C ASP A 145 8.63 1.90 -23.46
N ASP A 146 8.96 2.30 -24.70
CA ASP A 146 7.97 2.61 -25.77
C ASP A 146 6.97 1.48 -26.05
N LYS A 147 7.23 0.27 -25.52
CA LYS A 147 6.36 -0.91 -25.62
C LYS A 147 5.16 -0.85 -24.66
N LEU A 148 5.20 -0.06 -23.59
CA LEU A 148 4.07 0.15 -22.66
C LEU A 148 3.28 1.40 -23.10
N LYS A 149 2.68 1.34 -24.28
CA LYS A 149 1.89 2.42 -24.89
C LYS A 149 0.53 2.64 -24.20
N LEU A 150 0.55 2.86 -22.91
CA LEU A 150 -0.48 3.66 -22.27
C LEU A 150 -0.04 5.11 -22.50
N ASN A 151 -0.82 5.87 -23.23
CA ASN A 151 -0.55 7.29 -23.52
C ASN A 151 -0.72 8.13 -22.25
N PHE A 152 0.19 7.99 -21.29
CA PHE A 152 0.24 8.85 -20.11
C PHE A 152 0.97 10.15 -20.43
N SER A 153 0.40 11.26 -20.01
CA SER A 153 1.09 12.55 -20.04
C SER A 153 2.24 12.58 -19.03
N SER A 154 3.20 13.47 -19.24
CA SER A 154 4.30 13.69 -18.28
C SER A 154 3.80 14.03 -16.87
N GLU A 155 2.67 14.71 -16.78
CA GLU A 155 2.05 15.08 -15.50
C GLU A 155 1.44 13.88 -14.78
N GLU A 156 0.84 12.93 -15.50
CA GLU A 156 0.33 11.66 -14.94
C GLU A 156 1.49 10.81 -14.41
N ILE A 157 2.58 10.69 -15.18
CA ILE A 157 3.77 9.93 -14.80
C ILE A 157 4.41 10.48 -13.51
N LYS A 158 4.41 11.80 -13.31
CA LYS A 158 4.90 12.42 -12.07
C LYS A 158 4.08 12.02 -10.84
N CYS A 159 2.83 11.58 -11.01
CA CYS A 159 1.97 11.13 -9.93
C CYS A 159 2.18 9.65 -9.55
N PHE A 160 2.83 8.83 -10.36
CA PHE A 160 3.00 7.39 -10.13
C PHE A 160 3.62 7.04 -8.77
N PRO A 161 4.66 7.73 -8.28
CA PRO A 161 5.19 7.47 -6.93
C PRO A 161 4.17 7.68 -5.81
N MET A 162 3.10 8.42 -6.08
CA MET A 162 2.05 8.70 -5.10
C MET A 162 1.02 7.59 -4.97
N ILE A 163 0.96 6.64 -5.91
CA ILE A 163 -0.03 5.56 -5.91
C ILE A 163 0.13 4.69 -4.66
N SER A 164 1.33 4.17 -4.39
CA SER A 164 1.59 3.40 -3.18
C SER A 164 1.36 4.21 -1.91
N MET A 165 1.73 5.50 -1.92
CA MET A 165 1.54 6.40 -0.79
C MET A 165 0.06 6.64 -0.49
N ALA A 166 -0.76 6.88 -1.52
CA ALA A 166 -2.20 7.05 -1.36
C ALA A 166 -2.87 5.79 -0.80
N LEU A 167 -2.42 4.61 -1.22
CA LEU A 167 -2.90 3.33 -0.68
C LEU A 167 -2.56 3.19 0.81
N PHE A 168 -1.34 3.52 1.23
CA PHE A 168 -0.98 3.52 2.66
C PHE A 168 -1.76 4.57 3.45
N TYR A 169 -1.91 5.78 2.94
CA TYR A 169 -2.75 6.79 3.57
C TYR A 169 -4.20 6.31 3.71
N GLY A 170 -4.74 5.63 2.68
CA GLY A 170 -6.08 5.04 2.75
C GLY A 170 -6.21 4.01 3.86
N CYS A 171 -5.26 3.07 3.96
CA CYS A 171 -5.23 2.07 5.02
C CYS A 171 -5.18 2.71 6.41
N LEU A 172 -4.23 3.62 6.63
CA LEU A 172 -4.01 4.22 7.94
C LEU A 172 -5.13 5.19 8.32
N THR A 173 -5.72 5.88 7.36
CA THR A 173 -6.91 6.71 7.58
C THR A 173 -8.10 5.85 8.01
N TYR A 174 -8.32 4.71 7.35
CA TYR A 174 -9.33 3.75 7.73
C TYR A 174 -9.10 3.23 9.15
N CYS A 175 -7.88 2.79 9.45
CA CYS A 175 -7.50 2.31 10.77
C CYS A 175 -7.70 3.37 11.86
N LYS A 176 -7.30 4.61 11.60
CA LYS A 176 -7.49 5.73 12.54
C LYS A 176 -8.97 6.02 12.78
N HIS A 177 -9.79 6.04 11.72
CA HIS A 177 -11.22 6.33 11.84
C HIS A 177 -11.96 5.30 12.69
N TYR A 178 -11.59 4.01 12.56
CA TYR A 178 -12.21 2.91 13.30
C TYR A 178 -11.43 2.49 14.55
N GLU A 179 -10.40 3.25 14.95
CA GLU A 179 -9.55 2.97 16.12
C GLU A 179 -8.91 1.57 16.07
N ILE A 180 -8.39 1.16 14.92
CA ILE A 180 -7.77 -0.13 14.65
C ILE A 180 -6.25 0.04 14.61
N GLY A 181 -5.51 -0.81 15.31
CA GLY A 181 -4.06 -0.91 15.16
C GLY A 181 -3.68 -1.61 13.86
N ALA A 182 -2.60 -1.19 13.21
CA ALA A 182 -2.20 -1.74 11.93
C ALA A 182 -0.76 -2.23 11.93
N TYR A 183 -0.54 -3.43 11.39
CA TYR A 183 0.78 -4.01 11.09
C TYR A 183 1.00 -4.13 9.59
N SER A 184 2.26 -4.23 9.19
CA SER A 184 2.63 -4.68 7.85
C SER A 184 3.97 -5.42 7.89
N MET A 185 4.06 -6.54 7.18
CA MET A 185 5.34 -7.18 6.84
C MET A 185 5.98 -6.41 5.70
N MET A 186 7.07 -5.71 5.94
CA MET A 186 7.71 -4.89 4.92
C MET A 186 9.24 -4.85 5.03
N GLU A 187 9.87 -4.51 3.92
CA GLU A 187 11.29 -4.22 3.85
C GLU A 187 11.60 -2.90 4.58
N GLU A 188 12.80 -2.81 5.16
CA GLU A 188 13.27 -1.59 5.83
C GLU A 188 13.25 -0.36 4.91
N ARG A 189 13.53 -0.56 3.62
CA ARG A 189 13.48 0.50 2.61
C ARG A 189 12.09 1.13 2.50
N LEU A 190 11.04 0.30 2.55
CA LEU A 190 9.66 0.79 2.51
C LEU A 190 9.33 1.55 3.80
N ALA A 191 9.70 1.01 4.97
CA ALA A 191 9.50 1.69 6.25
C ALA A 191 10.15 3.09 6.28
N ARG A 192 11.38 3.22 5.75
CA ARG A 192 12.06 4.51 5.62
C ARG A 192 11.34 5.46 4.67
N ALA A 193 10.85 4.98 3.53
CA ALA A 193 10.10 5.79 2.57
C ALA A 193 8.78 6.30 3.16
N LEU A 194 8.08 5.47 3.92
CA LEU A 194 6.87 5.84 4.64
C LEU A 194 7.14 6.89 5.71
N LYS A 195 8.23 6.74 6.48
CA LYS A 195 8.66 7.72 7.49
C LYS A 195 8.93 9.10 6.89
N ILE A 196 9.59 9.18 5.73
CA ILE A 196 9.81 10.44 4.99
C ILE A 196 8.48 11.08 4.58
N SER A 197 7.43 10.28 4.43
CA SER A 197 6.08 10.71 4.07
C SER A 197 5.17 10.95 5.28
N GLY A 198 5.75 11.04 6.49
CA GLY A 198 5.02 11.32 7.72
C GLY A 198 4.27 10.13 8.31
N ILE A 199 4.50 8.92 7.80
CA ILE A 199 3.97 7.67 8.35
C ILE A 199 5.01 7.04 9.25
N GLU A 200 4.80 7.13 10.56
CA GLU A 200 5.69 6.51 11.54
C GLU A 200 5.31 5.05 11.78
N SER A 201 6.32 4.19 11.87
CA SER A 201 6.18 2.78 12.19
C SER A 201 7.35 2.28 13.01
N PHE A 202 7.12 1.26 13.82
CA PHE A 202 8.10 0.66 14.72
C PHE A 202 8.25 -0.81 14.37
N ARG A 203 9.49 -1.27 14.17
CA ARG A 203 9.78 -2.69 13.99
C ARG A 203 9.50 -3.42 15.30
N VAL A 204 8.77 -4.53 15.23
CA VAL A 204 8.32 -5.28 16.41
C VAL A 204 8.92 -6.68 16.54
N ALA A 205 9.57 -7.19 15.49
CA ALA A 205 10.34 -8.44 15.52
C ALA A 205 11.53 -8.36 14.55
N ASP A 206 12.34 -9.42 14.47
CA ASP A 206 13.50 -9.47 13.61
C ASP A 206 13.16 -9.57 12.12
N PHE A 207 14.17 -9.35 11.28
CA PHE A 207 14.04 -9.52 9.85
C PHE A 207 14.17 -10.98 9.46
N HIS A 208 13.26 -11.44 8.60
CA HIS A 208 13.24 -12.78 8.05
C HIS A 208 13.24 -12.73 6.52
N GLU A 209 13.82 -13.75 5.89
CA GLU A 209 13.80 -13.91 4.44
C GLU A 209 12.42 -14.43 4.03
N PHE A 210 11.61 -13.55 3.46
CA PHE A 210 10.28 -13.84 2.96
C PHE A 210 9.96 -12.91 1.78
N ASN A 211 10.20 -13.40 0.55
CA ASN A 211 10.11 -12.57 -0.65
C ASN A 211 10.93 -11.27 -0.52
N GLY A 212 12.20 -11.41 -0.08
CA GLY A 212 13.08 -10.37 0.39
C GLY A 212 13.11 -10.25 1.91
N LEU A 213 14.12 -9.54 2.43
CA LEU A 213 14.34 -9.39 3.87
C LEU A 213 13.30 -8.46 4.48
N ARG A 214 12.35 -9.00 5.25
CA ARG A 214 11.19 -8.31 5.82
C ARG A 214 11.06 -8.51 7.31
N ALA A 215 10.48 -7.52 7.97
CA ALA A 215 10.08 -7.58 9.37
C ALA A 215 8.66 -7.03 9.55
N PRO A 216 7.99 -7.39 10.65
CA PRO A 216 6.71 -6.77 10.99
C PRO A 216 6.96 -5.38 11.59
N PHE A 217 6.20 -4.42 11.11
CA PHE A 217 6.18 -3.05 11.62
C PHE A 217 4.78 -2.71 12.10
N LEU A 218 4.69 -2.19 13.31
CA LEU A 218 3.48 -1.58 13.86
C LEU A 218 3.43 -0.11 13.46
N PHE A 219 2.34 0.32 12.85
CA PHE A 219 2.12 1.73 12.55
C PHE A 219 1.67 2.51 13.77
N SER A 220 2.13 3.75 13.89
CA SER A 220 1.60 4.70 14.87
C SER A 220 0.13 4.98 14.56
N SER A 221 -0.71 5.00 15.60
CA SER A 221 -2.14 5.35 15.50
C SER A 221 -2.37 6.84 15.18
N SER A 222 -1.32 7.65 15.29
CA SER A 222 -1.37 9.08 14.99
C SER A 222 -0.48 9.44 13.82
N PHE A 223 -1.04 10.12 12.81
CA PHE A 223 -0.21 10.89 11.89
C PHE A 223 0.40 12.06 12.63
N ASN A 224 1.71 12.16 12.63
CA ASN A 224 2.35 13.39 13.08
C ASN A 224 2.20 14.44 11.97
N THR A 225 1.08 15.17 12.01
CA THR A 225 0.73 16.17 11.00
C THR A 225 1.75 17.30 10.90
N GLU A 226 2.54 17.57 11.94
CA GLU A 226 3.61 18.56 11.94
C GLU A 226 4.77 18.15 11.02
N LYS A 227 5.01 16.85 10.86
CA LYS A 227 6.03 16.28 9.97
C LYS A 227 5.54 16.03 8.55
N ILE A 228 4.24 16.09 8.32
CA ILE A 228 3.65 15.88 7.00
C ILE A 228 3.77 17.18 6.22
N ARG A 229 4.39 17.11 5.02
CA ARG A 229 4.46 18.28 4.14
C ARG A 229 3.06 18.71 3.70
N PRO A 230 2.81 20.01 3.45
CA PRO A 230 1.50 20.51 3.06
C PRO A 230 0.87 19.78 1.87
N GLU A 231 1.70 19.37 0.91
CA GLU A 231 1.25 18.62 -0.27
C GLU A 231 0.79 17.21 0.09
N GLN A 232 1.47 16.54 1.03
CA GLN A 232 1.09 15.22 1.53
C GLN A 232 -0.20 15.30 2.36
N LEU A 233 -0.37 16.39 3.12
CA LEU A 233 -1.60 16.64 3.88
C LEU A 233 -2.82 16.78 2.96
N ARG A 234 -2.66 17.40 1.79
CA ARG A 234 -3.74 17.46 0.78
C ARG A 234 -4.14 16.07 0.30
N ILE A 235 -3.16 15.19 0.00
CA ILE A 235 -3.47 13.82 -0.39
C ILE A 235 -4.13 13.07 0.76
N LEU A 236 -3.66 13.24 1.98
CA LEU A 236 -4.26 12.61 3.15
C LEU A 236 -5.74 13.03 3.31
N ASN A 237 -6.03 14.32 3.17
CA ASN A 237 -7.40 14.84 3.23
C ASN A 237 -8.27 14.33 2.07
N TYR A 238 -7.72 14.31 0.85
CA TYR A 238 -8.42 13.73 -0.30
C TYR A 238 -8.76 12.25 -0.09
N VAL A 239 -7.80 11.49 0.42
CA VAL A 239 -7.96 10.07 0.73
C VAL A 239 -9.00 9.86 1.83
N TYR A 240 -8.96 10.68 2.90
CA TYR A 240 -9.93 10.63 3.98
C TYR A 240 -11.36 10.80 3.43
N ASN A 241 -11.60 11.85 2.67
CA ASN A 241 -12.92 12.12 2.08
C ASN A 241 -13.35 11.00 1.12
N SER A 242 -12.42 10.45 0.36
CA SER A 242 -12.72 9.40 -0.62
C SER A 242 -13.01 8.03 0.00
N VAL A 243 -12.37 7.69 1.11
CA VAL A 243 -12.45 6.35 1.73
C VAL A 243 -13.49 6.31 2.85
N ILE A 244 -13.65 7.41 3.60
CA ILE A 244 -14.50 7.43 4.80
C ILE A 244 -15.84 8.17 4.56
N GLU A 245 -15.82 9.38 3.99
CA GLU A 245 -17.04 10.17 3.89
C GLU A 245 -18.04 9.65 2.86
N LYS A 246 -17.55 9.04 1.77
CA LYS A 246 -18.45 8.39 0.81
C LYS A 246 -19.19 7.19 1.40
N GLU A 247 -18.69 6.55 2.46
CA GLU A 247 -19.43 5.49 3.16
C GLU A 247 -20.66 6.02 3.88
N LYS A 248 -20.57 7.20 4.50
CA LYS A 248 -21.71 7.81 5.21
C LYS A 248 -22.88 8.12 4.29
N THR A 249 -22.60 8.43 3.04
CA THR A 249 -23.65 8.73 2.04
C THR A 249 -24.37 7.47 1.55
N ILE A 250 -23.69 6.32 1.51
CA ILE A 250 -24.27 5.04 1.08
C ILE A 250 -25.10 4.40 2.19
N THR A 251 -24.73 4.60 3.46
CA THR A 251 -25.46 4.05 4.62
C THR A 251 -26.67 4.91 5.02
N ALA A 252 -26.79 6.13 4.50
CA ALA A 252 -27.87 7.06 4.80
C ALA A 252 -28.93 7.14 3.69
N ALA A 253 -28.80 6.35 2.62
CA ALA A 253 -29.74 6.23 1.49
C ALA A 253 -30.38 4.84 1.48
#